data_dbff5b83847fd4480d9ccdb05501df61
#
_entry.id   dbff5b83847fd4480d9ccdb05501df61
#
_cell.length_a   1.000
_cell.length_b   1.000
_cell.length_c   1.000
_cell.angle_alpha   90.00
_cell.angle_beta   90.00
_cell.angle_gamma   90.00
#
_symmetry.space_group_name_H-M   'P 1'
#
loop_
_entity.id
_entity.type
_entity.pdbx_description
1 polymer ?
#
loop_
_entity_poly.entity_id
_entity_poly.type
_entity_poly.pdbx_seq_one_letter_code
_entity_poly.pdbx_strand_id
1 'polypeptide(L)'
;EEKLLRAIFGEKAGDVRDASLICPPGIEGIIVGVKIFSRKGIEKDDRAKAIEQDELDMMEKNLQDEIRILHDEVKKRVIQMLQNQTLRTDAFDEYGRERLLKKGTVLTPDVLQELPYKQMVRLKIQSDDPRLEGDLRLLEERTERQVEVIRQLFEEKKEKVRRGDELPPGVIKLVKIYVAMKRKLSV
;
A
#
# COMPACT_ATOMS: atom_id res chain seq x y z
N GLU A 1 -34.06 2.87 -11.03
CA GLU A 1 -34.08 2.72 -12.53
C GLU A 1 -35.46 2.33 -13.06
N GLU A 2 -36.18 1.44 -12.40
CA GLU A 2 -37.56 1.07 -12.79
C GLU A 2 -38.49 2.28 -12.80
N LYS A 3 -38.41 3.18 -11.80
CA LYS A 3 -39.16 4.42 -11.75
C LYS A 3 -38.81 5.37 -12.90
N LEU A 4 -37.53 5.40 -13.27
CA LEU A 4 -37.03 6.24 -14.36
C LEU A 4 -37.47 5.69 -15.72
N LEU A 5 -37.41 4.36 -15.90
CA LEU A 5 -37.90 3.69 -17.09
C LEU A 5 -39.44 3.87 -17.25
N ARG A 6 -40.20 3.79 -16.16
CA ARG A 6 -41.68 4.10 -16.18
C ARG A 6 -41.94 5.54 -16.53
N ALA A 7 -41.11 6.48 -16.09
CA ALA A 7 -41.25 7.90 -16.43
C ALA A 7 -40.94 8.19 -17.91
N ILE A 8 -39.99 7.46 -18.50
CA ILE A 8 -39.57 7.66 -19.91
C ILE A 8 -40.47 6.91 -20.91
N PHE A 9 -40.85 5.67 -20.60
CA PHE A 9 -41.55 4.76 -21.52
C PHE A 9 -43.03 4.55 -21.17
N GLY A 10 -43.56 5.19 -20.10
CA GLY A 10 -44.94 5.09 -19.65
C GLY A 10 -45.31 3.72 -19.07
N GLU A 11 -46.62 3.45 -18.92
CA GLU A 11 -47.09 2.20 -18.28
C GLU A 11 -46.71 0.90 -19.00
N LYS A 12 -46.27 0.98 -20.25
CA LYS A 12 -45.80 -0.20 -21.02
C LYS A 12 -44.43 -0.73 -20.58
N ALA A 13 -43.73 -0.05 -19.66
CA ALA A 13 -42.46 -0.52 -19.08
C ALA A 13 -42.64 -1.63 -18.01
N GLY A 14 -43.83 -2.23 -17.88
CA GLY A 14 -44.11 -3.29 -16.93
C GLY A 14 -43.39 -4.65 -17.17
N ASP A 15 -42.77 -4.81 -18.33
CA ASP A 15 -42.04 -6.03 -18.73
C ASP A 15 -40.52 -5.89 -18.67
N VAL A 16 -39.99 -5.10 -17.73
CA VAL A 16 -38.57 -5.02 -17.53
C VAL A 16 -38.07 -6.34 -16.91
N ARG A 17 -37.40 -7.17 -17.73
CA ARG A 17 -36.78 -8.41 -17.28
C ARG A 17 -35.44 -8.10 -16.68
N ASP A 18 -35.10 -8.83 -15.62
CA ASP A 18 -33.72 -8.85 -15.06
C ASP A 18 -32.76 -9.36 -16.13
N ALA A 19 -31.86 -8.49 -16.60
CA ALA A 19 -30.81 -8.81 -17.57
C ALA A 19 -29.47 -9.19 -16.93
N SER A 20 -29.49 -9.59 -15.66
CA SER A 20 -28.29 -10.00 -14.93
C SER A 20 -27.62 -11.19 -15.61
N LEU A 21 -26.29 -11.17 -15.62
CA LEU A 21 -25.49 -12.30 -16.09
C LEU A 21 -25.62 -13.47 -15.13
N ILE A 22 -25.89 -14.65 -15.67
CA ILE A 22 -25.98 -15.90 -14.93
C ILE A 22 -24.67 -16.65 -15.13
N CYS A 23 -24.17 -17.29 -14.07
CA CYS A 23 -22.98 -18.15 -14.16
C CYS A 23 -23.26 -19.32 -15.12
N PRO A 24 -22.41 -19.57 -16.14
CA PRO A 24 -22.58 -20.68 -17.05
C PRO A 24 -22.57 -22.02 -16.31
N PRO A 25 -23.36 -23.01 -16.74
CA PRO A 25 -23.34 -24.35 -16.17
C PRO A 25 -21.96 -25.01 -16.37
N GLY A 26 -21.53 -25.86 -15.44
CA GLY A 26 -20.28 -26.58 -15.52
C GLY A 26 -19.05 -25.86 -14.97
N ILE A 27 -19.23 -24.68 -14.38
CA ILE A 27 -18.15 -24.01 -13.64
C ILE A 27 -18.14 -24.53 -12.20
N GLU A 28 -17.12 -25.31 -11.88
CA GLU A 28 -16.86 -25.82 -10.52
C GLU A 28 -15.47 -25.38 -10.06
N GLY A 29 -15.35 -24.99 -8.79
CA GLY A 29 -14.07 -24.61 -8.23
C GLY A 29 -14.20 -23.92 -6.87
N ILE A 30 -13.05 -23.57 -6.30
CA ILE A 30 -12.98 -22.87 -5.00
C ILE A 30 -12.88 -21.38 -5.26
N ILE A 31 -13.74 -20.60 -4.62
CA ILE A 31 -13.68 -19.14 -4.70
C ILE A 31 -12.45 -18.66 -3.90
N VAL A 32 -11.52 -18.01 -4.57
CA VAL A 32 -10.28 -17.46 -3.97
C VAL A 32 -10.33 -15.95 -3.79
N GLY A 33 -11.30 -15.29 -4.39
CA GLY A 33 -11.47 -13.84 -4.23
C GLY A 33 -12.80 -13.36 -4.81
N VAL A 34 -13.31 -12.29 -4.23
CA VAL A 34 -14.51 -11.60 -4.68
C VAL A 34 -14.22 -10.10 -4.72
N LYS A 35 -14.55 -9.45 -5.83
CA LYS A 35 -14.53 -7.99 -5.96
C LYS A 35 -15.90 -7.48 -6.32
N ILE A 36 -16.37 -6.47 -5.60
CA ILE A 36 -17.68 -5.85 -5.81
C ILE A 36 -17.47 -4.42 -6.28
N PHE A 37 -18.03 -4.10 -7.45
CA PHE A 37 -18.05 -2.76 -8.01
C PHE A 37 -19.47 -2.24 -7.91
N SER A 38 -19.64 -1.09 -7.25
CA SER A 38 -20.94 -0.45 -7.06
C SER A 38 -20.94 0.93 -7.71
N ARG A 39 -22.06 1.31 -8.29
CA ARG A 39 -22.23 2.65 -8.86
C ARG A 39 -22.15 3.71 -7.77
N LYS A 40 -21.61 4.89 -8.09
CA LYS A 40 -21.63 6.06 -7.21
C LYS A 40 -23.06 6.39 -6.73
N GLY A 41 -23.17 6.69 -5.43
CA GLY A 41 -24.43 7.14 -4.84
C GLY A 41 -25.43 6.03 -4.50
N ILE A 42 -25.08 4.76 -4.73
CA ILE A 42 -25.89 3.62 -4.28
C ILE A 42 -25.43 3.21 -2.89
N GLU A 43 -26.36 3.02 -1.99
CA GLU A 43 -26.06 2.50 -0.65
C GLU A 43 -25.55 1.07 -0.74
N LYS A 44 -24.38 0.84 -0.15
CA LYS A 44 -23.72 -0.47 -0.13
C LYS A 44 -24.33 -1.32 0.98
N ASP A 45 -24.65 -2.57 0.67
CA ASP A 45 -25.06 -3.56 1.68
C ASP A 45 -23.89 -3.93 2.61
N ASP A 46 -24.20 -4.49 3.78
CA ASP A 46 -23.21 -4.78 4.82
C ASP A 46 -22.11 -5.73 4.34
N ARG A 47 -22.48 -6.68 3.46
CA ARG A 47 -21.51 -7.60 2.86
C ARG A 47 -20.56 -6.90 1.87
N ALA A 48 -21.07 -5.95 1.09
CA ALA A 48 -20.22 -5.15 0.20
C ALA A 48 -19.27 -4.25 0.99
N LYS A 49 -19.74 -3.68 2.11
CA LYS A 49 -18.90 -2.88 3.03
C LYS A 49 -17.79 -3.73 3.66
N ALA A 50 -18.12 -4.97 4.07
CA ALA A 50 -17.13 -5.88 4.63
C ALA A 50 -16.02 -6.23 3.62
N ILE A 51 -16.39 -6.58 2.38
CA ILE A 51 -15.43 -6.89 1.32
C ILE A 51 -14.57 -5.67 0.96
N GLU A 52 -15.16 -4.47 0.92
CA GLU A 52 -14.43 -3.22 0.70
C GLU A 52 -13.44 -2.94 1.83
N GLN A 53 -13.84 -3.19 3.09
CA GLN A 53 -12.96 -3.02 4.23
C GLN A 53 -11.78 -4.00 4.18
N ASP A 54 -12.04 -5.28 3.89
CA ASP A 54 -10.99 -6.29 3.72
C ASP A 54 -9.99 -5.89 2.60
N GLU A 55 -10.49 -5.31 1.49
CA GLU A 55 -9.64 -4.82 0.41
C GLU A 55 -8.79 -3.62 0.86
N LEU A 56 -9.36 -2.69 1.61
CA LEU A 56 -8.64 -1.54 2.18
C LEU A 56 -7.58 -1.98 3.18
N ASP A 57 -7.88 -2.93 4.06
CA ASP A 57 -6.95 -3.46 5.06
C ASP A 57 -5.77 -4.18 4.38
N MET A 58 -6.05 -4.94 3.32
CA MET A 58 -5.00 -5.57 2.51
C MET A 58 -4.11 -4.53 1.81
N MET A 59 -4.71 -3.47 1.26
CA MET A 59 -3.96 -2.38 0.63
C MET A 59 -3.09 -1.64 1.64
N GLU A 60 -3.60 -1.40 2.86
CA GLU A 60 -2.84 -0.75 3.93
C GLU A 60 -1.66 -1.61 4.39
N LYS A 61 -1.86 -2.92 4.53
CA LYS A 61 -0.79 -3.86 4.83
C LYS A 61 0.29 -3.86 3.75
N ASN A 62 -0.10 -3.87 2.48
CA ASN A 62 0.83 -3.80 1.36
C ASN A 62 1.63 -2.49 1.37
N LEU A 63 0.99 -1.35 1.68
CA LEU A 63 1.66 -0.06 1.85
C LEU A 63 2.73 -0.11 2.94
N GLN A 64 2.38 -0.66 4.12
CA GLN A 64 3.32 -0.80 5.23
C GLN A 64 4.50 -1.69 4.88
N ASP A 65 4.24 -2.80 4.19
CA ASP A 65 5.29 -3.72 3.72
C ASP A 65 6.20 -3.04 2.68
N GLU A 66 5.66 -2.28 1.74
CA GLU A 66 6.44 -1.55 0.72
C GLU A 66 7.34 -0.49 1.37
N ILE A 67 6.81 0.29 2.32
CA ILE A 67 7.60 1.27 3.08
C ILE A 67 8.69 0.57 3.91
N ARG A 68 8.38 -0.55 4.54
CA ARG A 68 9.35 -1.33 5.32
C ARG A 68 10.49 -1.83 4.45
N ILE A 69 10.19 -2.41 3.30
CA ILE A 69 11.20 -2.90 2.35
C ILE A 69 12.11 -1.75 1.90
N LEU A 70 11.54 -0.60 1.57
CA LEU A 70 12.29 0.59 1.21
C LEU A 70 13.24 1.04 2.34
N HIS A 71 12.73 1.09 3.57
CA HIS A 71 13.55 1.46 4.73
C HIS A 71 14.66 0.45 5.00
N ASP A 72 14.39 -0.85 4.84
CA ASP A 72 15.40 -1.91 5.04
C ASP A 72 16.51 -1.84 3.97
N GLU A 73 16.15 -1.52 2.73
CA GLU A 73 17.13 -1.33 1.65
C GLU A 73 18.00 -0.09 1.90
N VAL A 74 17.37 1.03 2.26
CA VAL A 74 18.09 2.26 2.62
C VAL A 74 18.99 2.03 3.83
N LYS A 75 18.50 1.32 4.85
CA LYS A 75 19.27 0.96 6.04
C LYS A 75 20.53 0.22 5.67
N LYS A 76 20.46 -0.79 4.82
CA LYS A 76 21.63 -1.54 4.33
C LYS A 76 22.65 -0.62 3.66
N ARG A 77 22.19 0.31 2.83
CA ARG A 77 23.05 1.27 2.14
C ARG A 77 23.72 2.24 3.11
N VAL A 78 22.97 2.76 4.10
CA VAL A 78 23.53 3.64 5.14
C VAL A 78 24.56 2.92 5.98
N ILE A 79 24.34 1.64 6.34
CA ILE A 79 25.33 0.82 7.04
C ILE A 79 26.63 0.71 6.23
N GLN A 80 26.56 0.46 4.93
CA GLN A 80 27.73 0.40 4.06
C GLN A 80 28.50 1.72 3.99
N MET A 81 27.80 2.85 4.05
CA MET A 81 28.42 4.18 4.05
C MET A 81 29.06 4.54 5.38
N LEU A 82 28.47 4.12 6.50
CA LEU A 82 28.88 4.45 7.86
C LEU A 82 29.88 3.46 8.48
N GLN A 83 29.99 2.26 7.93
CA GLN A 83 30.90 1.24 8.48
C GLN A 83 32.33 1.75 8.55
N ASN A 84 33.02 1.41 9.64
CA ASN A 84 34.40 1.83 9.95
C ASN A 84 34.61 3.34 10.18
N GLN A 85 33.54 4.14 10.18
CA GLN A 85 33.62 5.55 10.55
C GLN A 85 33.61 5.70 12.08
N THR A 86 34.17 6.81 12.57
CA THR A 86 34.20 7.12 14.01
C THR A 86 33.22 8.25 14.32
N LEU A 87 32.52 8.14 15.45
CA LEU A 87 31.61 9.19 15.91
C LEU A 87 32.37 10.43 16.38
N ARG A 88 31.97 11.61 15.87
CA ARG A 88 32.53 12.91 16.27
C ARG A 88 31.91 13.44 17.56
N THR A 89 30.62 13.11 17.83
CA THR A 89 29.86 13.54 19.01
C THR A 89 29.09 12.35 19.57
N ASP A 90 28.63 12.45 20.83
CA ASP A 90 27.68 11.46 21.37
C ASP A 90 26.40 11.42 20.54
N ALA A 91 25.86 10.23 20.34
CA ALA A 91 24.56 10.03 19.68
C ALA A 91 23.49 9.75 20.73
N PHE A 92 22.36 10.43 20.58
CA PHE A 92 21.21 10.31 21.46
C PHE A 92 20.00 9.76 20.71
N ASP A 93 19.02 9.28 21.48
CA ASP A 93 17.72 8.89 20.95
C ASP A 93 16.99 10.08 20.28
N GLU A 94 15.86 9.83 19.64
CA GLU A 94 15.08 10.84 18.93
C GLU A 94 14.61 12.00 19.84
N TYR A 95 14.51 11.75 21.13
CA TYR A 95 14.07 12.72 22.14
C TYR A 95 15.24 13.35 22.94
N GLY A 96 16.48 12.97 22.66
CA GLY A 96 17.67 13.45 23.37
C GLY A 96 17.79 12.99 24.83
N ARG A 97 17.05 11.94 25.21
CA ARG A 97 16.96 11.46 26.60
C ARG A 97 17.98 10.40 26.92
N GLU A 98 18.18 9.47 25.99
CA GLU A 98 19.09 8.33 26.18
C GLU A 98 20.27 8.43 25.22
N ARG A 99 21.48 8.23 25.77
CA ARG A 99 22.68 8.19 24.96
C ARG A 99 22.84 6.81 24.36
N LEU A 100 22.70 6.70 23.06
CA LEU A 100 22.83 5.46 22.31
C LEU A 100 24.29 5.07 22.09
N LEU A 101 25.12 6.03 21.68
CA LEU A 101 26.54 5.80 21.38
C LEU A 101 27.41 6.93 21.92
N LYS A 102 28.61 6.61 22.33
CA LYS A 102 29.61 7.59 22.81
C LYS A 102 30.45 8.15 21.67
N LYS A 103 30.91 9.39 21.84
CA LYS A 103 31.93 9.99 21.00
C LYS A 103 33.16 9.05 20.91
N GLY A 104 33.75 8.91 19.72
CA GLY A 104 34.91 8.06 19.48
C GLY A 104 34.59 6.59 19.27
N THR A 105 33.32 6.20 19.33
CA THR A 105 32.92 4.82 19.00
C THR A 105 33.09 4.58 17.50
N VAL A 106 33.74 3.48 17.13
CA VAL A 106 33.84 3.02 15.75
C VAL A 106 32.53 2.33 15.39
N LEU A 107 31.95 2.74 14.28
CA LEU A 107 30.67 2.22 13.79
C LEU A 107 30.89 0.87 13.09
N THR A 108 30.55 -0.22 13.79
CA THR A 108 30.53 -1.56 13.22
C THR A 108 29.14 -1.88 12.67
N PRO A 109 29.02 -2.80 11.70
CA PRO A 109 27.72 -3.21 11.16
C PRO A 109 26.74 -3.68 12.25
N ASP A 110 27.22 -4.38 13.27
CA ASP A 110 26.40 -4.90 14.38
C ASP A 110 25.76 -3.77 15.19
N VAL A 111 26.56 -2.75 15.54
CA VAL A 111 26.08 -1.56 16.26
C VAL A 111 25.07 -0.77 15.42
N LEU A 112 25.32 -0.66 14.11
CA LEU A 112 24.44 0.05 13.20
C LEU A 112 23.13 -0.71 12.95
N GLN A 113 23.12 -2.04 12.97
CA GLN A 113 21.89 -2.82 12.77
C GLN A 113 20.84 -2.60 13.87
N GLU A 114 21.27 -2.30 15.09
CA GLU A 114 20.35 -2.02 16.21
C GLU A 114 19.68 -0.64 16.10
N LEU A 115 20.25 0.27 15.31
CA LEU A 115 19.71 1.62 15.15
C LEU A 115 18.69 1.72 14.01
N PRO A 116 17.62 2.51 14.17
CA PRO A 116 16.76 2.91 13.05
C PRO A 116 17.54 3.76 12.02
N TYR A 117 17.25 3.58 10.72
CA TYR A 117 17.99 4.30 9.68
C TYR A 117 17.94 5.81 9.83
N LYS A 118 16.82 6.38 10.32
CA LYS A 118 16.68 7.83 10.58
C LYS A 118 17.64 8.35 11.62
N GLN A 119 17.98 7.55 12.62
CA GLN A 119 18.98 7.92 13.62
C GLN A 119 20.38 7.81 13.04
N MET A 120 20.65 6.78 12.23
CA MET A 120 21.96 6.60 11.59
C MET A 120 22.34 7.76 10.68
N VAL A 121 21.39 8.27 9.88
CA VAL A 121 21.62 9.39 8.96
C VAL A 121 21.97 10.69 9.69
N ARG A 122 21.51 10.85 10.93
CA ARG A 122 21.77 12.02 11.79
C ARG A 122 23.05 11.93 12.60
N LEU A 123 23.77 10.80 12.54
CA LEU A 123 25.02 10.63 13.25
C LEU A 123 26.06 11.64 12.72
N LYS A 124 26.76 12.30 13.66
CA LYS A 124 27.90 13.16 13.35
C LYS A 124 29.16 12.33 13.34
N ILE A 125 29.72 12.13 12.17
CA ILE A 125 30.88 11.27 11.94
C ILE A 125 32.16 12.09 11.75
N GLN A 126 33.26 11.50 12.15
CA GLN A 126 34.59 11.98 11.81
C GLN A 126 35.06 11.17 10.60
N SER A 127 34.86 11.72 9.41
CA SER A 127 35.23 11.10 8.16
C SER A 127 36.27 11.93 7.44
N ASP A 128 37.15 11.27 6.70
CA ASP A 128 38.07 11.91 5.79
C ASP A 128 37.37 12.39 4.49
N ASP A 129 36.15 11.89 4.23
CA ASP A 129 35.33 12.32 3.11
C ASP A 129 34.34 13.43 3.54
N PRO A 130 34.55 14.68 3.09
CA PRO A 130 33.68 15.81 3.46
C PRO A 130 32.29 15.70 2.80
N ARG A 131 32.11 14.82 1.82
CA ARG A 131 30.82 14.64 1.10
C ARG A 131 29.89 13.66 1.80
N LEU A 132 30.40 12.78 2.66
CA LEU A 132 29.63 11.70 3.26
C LEU A 132 28.41 12.18 4.05
N GLU A 133 28.52 13.22 4.86
CA GLU A 133 27.37 13.80 5.58
C GLU A 133 26.33 14.39 4.61
N GLY A 134 26.79 14.97 3.49
CA GLY A 134 25.90 15.49 2.43
C GLY A 134 25.16 14.39 1.70
N ASP A 135 25.86 13.29 1.38
CA ASP A 135 25.28 12.14 0.68
C ASP A 135 24.25 11.41 1.56
N LEU A 136 24.52 11.28 2.85
CA LEU A 136 23.57 10.72 3.82
C LEU A 136 22.28 11.57 3.89
N ARG A 137 22.43 12.88 3.97
CA ARG A 137 21.28 13.79 3.99
C ARG A 137 20.49 13.74 2.70
N LEU A 138 21.16 13.70 1.55
CA LEU A 138 20.50 13.55 0.25
C LEU A 138 19.76 12.23 0.13
N LEU A 139 20.33 11.14 0.68
CA LEU A 139 19.68 9.84 0.74
C LEU A 139 18.41 9.88 1.60
N GLU A 140 18.46 10.53 2.78
CA GLU A 140 17.29 10.73 3.64
C GLU A 140 16.18 11.49 2.89
N GLU A 141 16.50 12.65 2.30
CA GLU A 141 15.53 13.46 1.56
C GLU A 141 14.90 12.71 0.38
N ARG A 142 15.69 11.91 -0.34
CA ARG A 142 15.17 11.07 -1.44
C ARG A 142 14.23 9.99 -0.92
N THR A 143 14.59 9.34 0.17
CA THR A 143 13.78 8.29 0.79
C THR A 143 12.45 8.85 1.30
N GLU A 144 12.47 9.99 1.96
CA GLU A 144 11.25 10.64 2.44
C GLU A 144 10.33 11.05 1.29
N ARG A 145 10.87 11.56 0.19
CA ARG A 145 10.07 11.84 -1.02
C ARG A 145 9.46 10.59 -1.62
N GLN A 146 10.21 9.49 -1.68
CA GLN A 146 9.67 8.22 -2.19
C GLN A 146 8.55 7.70 -1.30
N VAL A 147 8.71 7.73 0.02
CA VAL A 147 7.66 7.35 0.98
C VAL A 147 6.42 8.21 0.79
N GLU A 148 6.59 9.52 0.59
CA GLU A 148 5.47 10.45 0.38
C GLU A 148 4.71 10.12 -0.91
N VAL A 149 5.42 9.86 -2.02
CA VAL A 149 4.81 9.44 -3.29
C VAL A 149 4.03 8.12 -3.13
N ILE A 150 4.61 7.14 -2.43
CA ILE A 150 3.93 5.86 -2.17
C ILE A 150 2.65 6.09 -1.38
N ARG A 151 2.67 6.94 -0.35
CA ARG A 151 1.49 7.30 0.44
C ARG A 151 0.42 8.01 -0.39
N GLN A 152 0.81 8.96 -1.23
CA GLN A 152 -0.12 9.68 -2.10
C GLN A 152 -0.81 8.72 -3.07
N LEU A 153 -0.06 7.83 -3.72
CA LEU A 153 -0.63 6.80 -4.60
C LEU A 153 -1.58 5.86 -3.87
N PHE A 154 -1.30 5.56 -2.61
CA PHE A 154 -2.18 4.75 -1.78
C PHE A 154 -3.48 5.50 -1.46
N GLU A 155 -3.42 6.76 -1.03
CA GLU A 155 -4.62 7.56 -0.75
C GLU A 155 -5.49 7.74 -2.00
N GLU A 156 -4.89 7.95 -3.18
CA GLU A 156 -5.63 7.99 -4.44
C GLU A 156 -6.35 6.67 -4.74
N LYS A 157 -5.70 5.53 -4.50
CA LYS A 157 -6.31 4.20 -4.68
C LYS A 157 -7.45 3.98 -3.69
N LYS A 158 -7.24 4.35 -2.43
CA LYS A 158 -8.22 4.26 -1.34
C LYS A 158 -9.46 5.11 -1.65
N GLU A 159 -9.24 6.33 -2.14
CA GLU A 159 -10.33 7.20 -2.55
C GLU A 159 -11.13 6.63 -3.74
N LYS A 160 -10.44 6.03 -4.73
CA LYS A 160 -11.11 5.35 -5.85
C LYS A 160 -12.01 4.22 -5.37
N VAL A 161 -11.54 3.38 -4.44
CA VAL A 161 -12.34 2.28 -3.86
C VAL A 161 -13.58 2.82 -3.15
N ARG A 162 -13.44 3.90 -2.38
CA ARG A 162 -14.55 4.52 -1.63
C ARG A 162 -15.54 5.26 -2.52
N ARG A 163 -15.04 5.93 -3.55
CA ARG A 163 -15.85 6.80 -4.42
C ARG A 163 -16.88 6.04 -5.23
N GLY A 164 -16.68 4.74 -5.44
CA GLY A 164 -17.48 3.89 -6.30
C GLY A 164 -17.09 4.02 -7.77
N ASP A 165 -17.58 3.09 -8.57
CA ASP A 165 -17.16 2.89 -9.95
C ASP A 165 -18.14 3.50 -10.95
N GLU A 166 -17.62 3.88 -12.12
CA GLU A 166 -18.44 4.25 -13.26
C GLU A 166 -18.82 2.97 -14.00
N LEU A 167 -20.01 2.46 -13.68
CA LEU A 167 -20.56 1.29 -14.36
C LEU A 167 -21.36 1.71 -15.59
N PRO A 168 -21.43 0.84 -16.64
CA PRO A 168 -22.25 1.08 -17.82
C PRO A 168 -23.71 1.37 -17.45
N PRO A 169 -24.46 2.09 -18.31
CA PRO A 169 -25.87 2.33 -18.08
C PRO A 169 -26.64 1.01 -17.92
N GLY A 170 -27.54 0.94 -16.95
CA GLY A 170 -28.32 -0.26 -16.65
C GLY A 170 -27.65 -1.27 -15.71
N VAL A 171 -26.35 -1.13 -15.43
CA VAL A 171 -25.64 -2.00 -14.47
C VAL A 171 -25.67 -1.35 -13.09
N ILE A 172 -26.28 -2.01 -12.13
CA ILE A 172 -26.39 -1.54 -10.74
C ILE A 172 -25.16 -1.96 -9.95
N LYS A 173 -24.74 -3.22 -10.11
CA LYS A 173 -23.62 -3.83 -9.38
C LYS A 173 -22.89 -4.81 -10.30
N LEU A 174 -21.58 -4.80 -10.25
CA LEU A 174 -20.72 -5.77 -10.94
C LEU A 174 -19.94 -6.56 -9.90
N VAL A 175 -20.10 -7.87 -9.89
CA VAL A 175 -19.37 -8.77 -8.98
C VAL A 175 -18.43 -9.62 -9.81
N LYS A 176 -17.13 -9.52 -9.52
CA LYS A 176 -16.09 -10.40 -10.10
C LYS A 176 -15.73 -11.47 -9.08
N ILE A 177 -15.95 -12.71 -9.45
CA ILE A 177 -15.63 -13.88 -8.63
C ILE A 177 -14.44 -14.58 -9.26
N TYR A 178 -13.36 -14.73 -8.50
CA TYR A 178 -12.17 -15.47 -8.91
C TYR A 178 -12.27 -16.89 -8.40
N VAL A 179 -12.23 -17.85 -9.34
CA VAL A 179 -12.39 -19.27 -9.03
C VAL A 179 -11.09 -20.01 -9.38
N ALA A 180 -10.55 -20.74 -8.42
CA ALA A 180 -9.42 -21.64 -8.65
C ALA A 180 -9.94 -23.00 -9.18
N MET A 181 -9.40 -23.42 -10.31
CA MET A 181 -9.72 -24.71 -10.95
C MET A 181 -8.46 -25.55 -11.05
N LYS A 182 -8.55 -26.82 -10.66
CA LYS A 182 -7.46 -27.78 -10.80
C LYS A 182 -7.53 -28.41 -12.18
N ARG A 183 -6.50 -28.23 -13.01
CA ARG A 183 -6.36 -28.87 -14.32
C ARG A 183 -5.17 -29.80 -14.32
N LYS A 184 -5.32 -30.98 -14.98
CA LYS A 184 -4.19 -31.82 -15.32
C LYS A 184 -3.48 -31.17 -16.53
N LEU A 185 -2.17 -31.00 -16.43
CA LEU A 185 -1.33 -30.65 -17.58
C LEU A 185 -1.05 -31.97 -18.32
N SER A 186 -1.46 -32.05 -19.58
CA SER A 186 -0.98 -33.07 -20.51
C SER A 186 0.30 -32.53 -21.17
N VAL A 187 1.32 -33.38 -21.24
CA VAL A 187 2.54 -33.12 -22.00
C VAL A 187 2.23 -33.26 -23.49
#